data_5ec8808003c294decbe0c7404a9b6a7e
#
_entry.id   5ec8808003c294decbe0c7404a9b6a7e
#
_cell.length_a   1.000
_cell.length_b   1.000
_cell.length_c   1.000
_cell.angle_alpha   90.00
_cell.angle_beta   90.00
_cell.angle_gamma   90.00
#
_symmetry.space_group_name_H-M   'P 1'
#
loop_
_entity.id
_entity.type
_entity.pdbx_description
1 polymer ?
#
loop_
_entity_poly.entity_id
_entity_poly.type
_entity_poly.pdbx_seq_one_letter_code
_entity_poly.pdbx_strand_id
1 'polypeptide(L)'
;MDFRVSLRSLIVLIVLFFLASCSSAFYKKQAIYKSERVYVYTLAEADYPDDDEIRPLLKPVKPLPAGSAEGLLSLFTYLRVEKKGLIGASTYPVFYKAQLAEIAPVLKDVIEVGQPHVRYLLVTRFDPFNTVLSKMRRNTMLFWTDGENVHLVFGEIHTELLGDDFINDDKWIDVQPVNLRKAPEDTRLLDSTLYSFEKVGDFTHLTHIVIPEKEMLALNPDPRFMRSDTAEKPSPEKNPGEKPGEMKGDVAERLKKLEQLKASGVITEKEYEEQRKRILSEL
;
A
#
# COMPACT_ATOMS: atom_id res chain seq x y z
N MET A 1 -54.18 -12.29 -30.86
CA MET A 1 -52.73 -12.48 -31.12
C MET A 1 -52.11 -13.00 -29.83
N ASP A 2 -52.14 -14.34 -29.66
CA ASP A 2 -51.72 -14.95 -28.38
C ASP A 2 -50.20 -15.11 -28.35
N PHE A 3 -49.57 -14.31 -27.53
CA PHE A 3 -48.13 -14.38 -27.28
C PHE A 3 -47.84 -15.50 -26.24
N ARG A 4 -47.89 -16.76 -26.69
CA ARG A 4 -47.35 -17.88 -25.86
C ARG A 4 -45.84 -17.84 -25.94
N VAL A 5 -45.20 -17.04 -25.08
CA VAL A 5 -43.77 -17.16 -24.83
C VAL A 5 -43.52 -18.55 -24.27
N SER A 6 -42.84 -19.40 -25.01
CA SER A 6 -42.49 -20.75 -24.55
C SER A 6 -41.65 -20.66 -23.27
N LEU A 7 -41.95 -21.48 -22.28
CA LEU A 7 -41.18 -21.58 -21.02
C LEU A 7 -39.67 -21.72 -21.28
N ARG A 8 -39.32 -22.38 -22.40
CA ARG A 8 -37.92 -22.53 -22.82
C ARG A 8 -37.29 -21.18 -23.23
N SER A 9 -38.04 -20.33 -23.92
CA SER A 9 -37.55 -18.99 -24.29
C SER A 9 -37.37 -18.11 -23.05
N LEU A 10 -38.24 -18.23 -22.05
CA LEU A 10 -38.14 -17.51 -20.79
C LEU A 10 -36.89 -17.96 -20.00
N ILE A 11 -36.62 -19.26 -19.93
CA ILE A 11 -35.43 -19.81 -19.25
C ILE A 11 -34.13 -19.32 -19.95
N VAL A 12 -34.09 -19.35 -21.27
CA VAL A 12 -32.93 -18.86 -22.03
C VAL A 12 -32.70 -17.36 -21.79
N LEU A 13 -33.77 -16.58 -21.72
CA LEU A 13 -33.68 -15.13 -21.45
C LEU A 13 -33.16 -14.87 -20.02
N ILE A 14 -33.63 -15.64 -19.03
CA ILE A 14 -33.16 -15.54 -17.65
C ILE A 14 -31.68 -15.94 -17.54
N VAL A 15 -31.24 -17.01 -18.19
CA VAL A 15 -29.82 -17.43 -18.20
C VAL A 15 -28.95 -16.42 -18.88
N LEU A 16 -29.40 -15.81 -20.01
CA LEU A 16 -28.68 -14.69 -20.66
C LEU A 16 -28.60 -13.46 -19.76
N PHE A 17 -29.64 -13.16 -18.99
CA PHE A 17 -29.62 -12.04 -18.03
C PHE A 17 -28.64 -12.29 -16.87
N PHE A 18 -28.56 -13.54 -16.36
CA PHE A 18 -27.56 -13.91 -15.33
C PHE A 18 -26.13 -13.92 -15.87
N LEU A 19 -25.92 -14.25 -17.14
CA LEU A 19 -24.59 -14.20 -17.78
C LEU A 19 -24.15 -12.75 -18.07
N ALA A 20 -25.12 -11.84 -18.31
CA ALA A 20 -24.82 -10.41 -18.52
C ALA A 20 -24.56 -9.64 -17.21
N SER A 21 -25.04 -10.13 -16.05
CA SER A 21 -24.89 -9.44 -14.77
C SER A 21 -23.59 -9.80 -14.01
N CYS A 22 -22.74 -10.69 -14.55
CA CYS A 22 -21.42 -10.99 -14.02
C CYS A 22 -20.29 -10.22 -14.73
N SER A 23 -20.54 -9.04 -15.28
CA SER A 23 -19.43 -8.11 -15.53
C SER A 23 -19.06 -7.46 -14.19
N SER A 24 -18.30 -8.17 -13.35
CA SER A 24 -17.47 -7.49 -12.37
C SER A 24 -16.74 -6.39 -13.12
N ALA A 25 -16.91 -5.15 -12.68
CA ALA A 25 -16.19 -4.01 -13.24
C ALA A 25 -14.71 -4.21 -12.91
N PHE A 26 -14.03 -5.04 -13.70
CA PHE A 26 -12.59 -5.15 -13.63
C PHE A 26 -12.02 -3.81 -14.08
N TYR A 27 -11.14 -3.25 -13.27
CA TYR A 27 -10.29 -2.16 -13.71
C TYR A 27 -9.62 -2.55 -15.01
N LYS A 28 -9.84 -1.76 -16.04
CA LYS A 28 -9.07 -1.88 -17.27
C LYS A 28 -7.70 -1.26 -17.05
N LYS A 29 -6.86 -1.93 -16.27
CA LYS A 29 -5.47 -1.53 -16.06
C LYS A 29 -4.65 -1.97 -17.28
N GLN A 30 -3.88 -1.05 -17.85
CA GLN A 30 -2.92 -1.34 -18.90
C GLN A 30 -1.52 -1.38 -18.30
N ALA A 31 -0.85 -2.52 -18.39
CA ALA A 31 0.54 -2.64 -17.97
C ALA A 31 1.44 -1.84 -18.91
N ILE A 32 2.22 -0.91 -18.38
CA ILE A 32 3.20 -0.11 -19.12
C ILE A 32 4.63 -0.43 -18.74
N TYR A 33 4.83 -1.05 -17.58
CA TYR A 33 6.11 -1.56 -17.15
C TYR A 33 5.94 -2.89 -16.41
N LYS A 34 6.85 -3.84 -16.65
CA LYS A 34 6.86 -5.15 -16.01
C LYS A 34 8.27 -5.58 -15.71
N SER A 35 8.56 -5.87 -14.45
CA SER A 35 9.78 -6.56 -14.01
C SER A 35 9.44 -7.66 -13.00
N GLU A 36 10.46 -8.34 -12.51
CA GLU A 36 10.28 -9.37 -11.49
C GLU A 36 9.67 -8.80 -10.18
N ARG A 37 9.95 -7.53 -9.84
CA ARG A 37 9.58 -6.93 -8.55
C ARG A 37 8.76 -5.68 -8.63
N VAL A 38 8.66 -5.06 -9.80
CA VAL A 38 7.95 -3.81 -9.99
C VAL A 38 7.06 -3.90 -11.22
N TYR A 39 5.78 -3.55 -11.06
CA TYR A 39 4.83 -3.37 -12.14
C TYR A 39 4.23 -1.98 -12.07
N VAL A 40 4.03 -1.36 -13.20
CA VAL A 40 3.28 -0.12 -13.30
C VAL A 40 2.16 -0.28 -14.33
N TYR A 41 0.97 0.08 -13.91
CA TYR A 41 -0.21 0.14 -14.75
C TYR A 41 -0.66 1.58 -14.91
N THR A 42 -1.30 1.86 -16.02
CA THR A 42 -2.11 3.07 -16.20
C THR A 42 -3.59 2.72 -16.09
N LEU A 43 -4.33 3.63 -15.46
CA LEU A 43 -5.78 3.59 -15.39
C LEU A 43 -6.31 4.91 -15.93
N ALA A 44 -7.14 4.84 -16.98
CA ALA A 44 -7.85 6.00 -17.50
C ALA A 44 -9.01 6.38 -16.56
N GLU A 45 -9.49 7.62 -16.68
CA GLU A 45 -10.63 8.10 -15.87
C GLU A 45 -11.87 7.21 -16.05
N ALA A 46 -12.11 6.75 -17.28
CA ALA A 46 -13.21 5.86 -17.63
C ALA A 46 -13.10 4.44 -17.03
N ASP A 47 -11.94 4.07 -16.48
CA ASP A 47 -11.71 2.74 -15.89
C ASP A 47 -12.21 2.64 -14.44
N TYR A 48 -12.54 3.76 -13.81
CA TYR A 48 -13.18 3.76 -12.52
C TYR A 48 -14.71 3.56 -12.68
N PRO A 49 -15.34 2.80 -11.77
CA PRO A 49 -16.78 2.65 -11.78
C PRO A 49 -17.45 4.03 -11.75
N ASP A 50 -18.51 4.18 -12.53
CA ASP A 50 -19.33 5.38 -12.54
C ASP A 50 -20.17 5.47 -11.25
N ASP A 51 -19.51 5.85 -10.19
CA ASP A 51 -20.02 5.93 -8.82
C ASP A 51 -19.94 7.40 -8.40
N ASP A 52 -21.08 8.01 -8.16
CA ASP A 52 -21.20 9.42 -7.79
C ASP A 52 -20.45 9.76 -6.49
N GLU A 53 -20.18 8.78 -5.63
CA GLU A 53 -19.40 8.98 -4.40
C GLU A 53 -17.89 8.89 -4.64
N ILE A 54 -17.44 8.16 -5.66
CA ILE A 54 -16.00 8.03 -6.01
C ILE A 54 -15.56 9.16 -6.91
N ARG A 55 -16.42 9.58 -7.85
CA ARG A 55 -16.11 10.61 -8.87
C ARG A 55 -15.50 11.89 -8.27
N PRO A 56 -16.00 12.48 -7.17
CA PRO A 56 -15.40 13.67 -6.56
C PRO A 56 -13.99 13.42 -6.01
N LEU A 57 -13.67 12.18 -5.61
CA LEU A 57 -12.36 11.81 -5.05
C LEU A 57 -11.31 11.64 -6.15
N LEU A 58 -11.74 11.35 -7.37
CA LEU A 58 -10.83 11.10 -8.47
C LEU A 58 -10.11 12.36 -8.96
N LYS A 59 -10.62 13.55 -8.73
CA LYS A 59 -10.06 14.82 -9.21
C LYS A 59 -9.66 14.78 -10.70
N PRO A 60 -9.66 15.85 -11.44
CA PRO A 60 -9.12 15.88 -12.79
C PRO A 60 -7.66 15.45 -12.81
N VAL A 61 -7.27 14.63 -13.78
CA VAL A 61 -5.87 14.21 -13.93
C VAL A 61 -5.14 15.14 -14.86
N LYS A 62 -3.97 15.62 -14.43
CA LYS A 62 -3.03 16.39 -15.23
C LYS A 62 -1.75 15.58 -15.46
N PRO A 63 -0.96 15.90 -16.49
CA PRO A 63 0.37 15.32 -16.66
C PRO A 63 1.25 15.66 -15.46
N LEU A 64 2.02 14.69 -15.00
CA LEU A 64 3.04 14.92 -13.98
C LEU A 64 4.15 15.83 -14.56
N PRO A 65 4.58 16.88 -13.86
CA PRO A 65 5.63 17.76 -14.34
C PRO A 65 7.02 17.06 -14.36
N ALA A 66 7.95 17.64 -15.10
CA ALA A 66 9.34 17.20 -15.07
C ALA A 66 9.90 17.26 -13.63
N GLY A 67 10.70 16.26 -13.25
CA GLY A 67 11.23 16.12 -11.89
C GLY A 67 10.30 15.40 -10.92
N SER A 68 9.09 15.00 -11.34
CA SER A 68 8.16 14.28 -10.45
C SER A 68 8.70 12.94 -9.99
N ALA A 69 9.51 12.25 -10.79
CA ALA A 69 10.13 11.00 -10.38
C ALA A 69 11.04 11.19 -9.17
N GLU A 70 11.91 12.15 -9.21
CA GLU A 70 12.84 12.52 -8.13
C GLU A 70 12.09 13.00 -6.88
N GLY A 71 11.05 13.83 -7.08
CA GLY A 71 10.21 14.32 -6.00
C GLY A 71 9.46 13.19 -5.29
N LEU A 72 8.86 12.27 -6.04
CA LEU A 72 8.19 11.08 -5.49
C LEU A 72 9.17 10.17 -4.75
N LEU A 73 10.34 9.90 -5.33
CA LEU A 73 11.37 9.10 -4.67
C LEU A 73 11.85 9.75 -3.37
N SER A 74 12.02 11.07 -3.37
CA SER A 74 12.35 11.83 -2.15
C SER A 74 11.23 11.67 -1.11
N LEU A 75 9.96 11.84 -1.49
CA LEU A 75 8.80 11.67 -0.62
C LEU A 75 8.75 10.26 -0.02
N PHE A 76 9.03 9.23 -0.82
CA PHE A 76 9.00 7.83 -0.35
C PHE A 76 9.98 7.57 0.79
N THR A 77 11.08 8.32 0.88
CA THR A 77 12.03 8.19 1.99
C THR A 77 11.48 8.65 3.34
N TYR A 78 10.43 9.48 3.34
CA TYR A 78 9.77 9.99 4.55
C TYR A 78 8.57 9.15 4.98
N LEU A 79 8.00 8.34 4.09
CA LEU A 79 6.77 7.61 4.39
C LEU A 79 7.01 6.53 5.44
N ARG A 80 6.24 6.60 6.50
CA ARG A 80 6.24 5.61 7.59
C ARG A 80 4.83 5.09 7.80
N VAL A 81 4.72 3.82 8.11
CA VAL A 81 3.46 3.14 8.38
C VAL A 81 3.47 2.55 9.77
N GLU A 82 2.38 2.75 10.50
CA GLU A 82 2.10 2.05 11.74
C GLU A 82 1.28 0.81 11.43
N LYS A 83 1.74 -0.34 11.92
CA LYS A 83 0.98 -1.60 11.87
C LYS A 83 0.71 -2.09 13.28
N LYS A 84 -0.55 -2.41 13.55
CA LYS A 84 -0.97 -3.05 14.79
C LYS A 84 -0.57 -4.53 14.73
N GLY A 85 0.28 -4.93 15.65
CA GLY A 85 0.64 -6.33 15.86
C GLY A 85 -0.05 -6.90 17.11
N LEU A 86 0.18 -8.18 17.39
CA LEU A 86 -0.33 -8.85 18.60
C LEU A 86 0.19 -8.19 19.89
N ILE A 87 1.37 -7.59 19.86
CA ILE A 87 2.10 -7.06 21.03
C ILE A 87 2.24 -5.53 20.98
N GLY A 88 1.36 -4.84 20.25
CA GLY A 88 1.38 -3.39 20.12
C GLY A 88 1.56 -2.91 18.69
N ALA A 89 1.68 -1.60 18.51
CA ALA A 89 1.93 -1.00 17.22
C ALA A 89 3.44 -0.87 16.98
N SER A 90 3.86 -1.05 15.75
CA SER A 90 5.24 -0.86 15.31
C SER A 90 5.28 -0.02 14.05
N THR A 91 6.28 0.84 13.95
CA THR A 91 6.48 1.74 12.82
C THR A 91 7.52 1.17 11.86
N TYR A 92 7.22 1.25 10.57
CA TYR A 92 8.10 0.76 9.49
C TYR A 92 8.18 1.80 8.37
N PRO A 93 9.30 1.88 7.61
CA PRO A 93 9.29 2.61 6.35
C PRO A 93 8.30 1.93 5.39
N VAL A 94 7.57 2.71 4.59
CA VAL A 94 6.70 2.14 3.55
C VAL A 94 7.52 1.47 2.45
N PHE A 95 8.65 2.09 2.10
CA PHE A 95 9.60 1.59 1.11
C PHE A 95 10.98 1.44 1.74
N TYR A 96 11.62 0.31 1.51
CA TYR A 96 12.99 0.07 1.93
C TYR A 96 13.99 0.58 0.89
N LYS A 97 15.23 0.88 1.29
CA LYS A 97 16.29 1.44 0.43
C LYS A 97 16.55 0.59 -0.82
N ALA A 98 16.64 -0.73 -0.65
CA ALA A 98 16.80 -1.66 -1.77
C ALA A 98 15.62 -1.62 -2.74
N GLN A 99 14.40 -1.51 -2.21
CA GLN A 99 13.18 -1.41 -3.00
C GLN A 99 13.12 -0.09 -3.78
N LEU A 100 13.51 1.03 -3.17
CA LEU A 100 13.59 2.32 -3.87
C LEU A 100 14.62 2.32 -5.00
N ALA A 101 15.73 1.60 -4.85
CA ALA A 101 16.71 1.45 -5.92
C ALA A 101 16.14 0.72 -7.15
N GLU A 102 15.20 -0.21 -6.96
CA GLU A 102 14.49 -0.91 -8.04
C GLU A 102 13.36 -0.06 -8.64
N ILE A 103 12.69 0.75 -7.83
CA ILE A 103 11.57 1.62 -8.25
C ILE A 103 12.09 2.85 -9.03
N ALA A 104 13.24 3.41 -8.65
CA ALA A 104 13.74 4.67 -9.19
C ALA A 104 13.85 4.72 -10.73
N PRO A 105 14.50 3.77 -11.40
CA PRO A 105 14.59 3.78 -12.86
C PRO A 105 13.20 3.64 -13.50
N VAL A 106 12.32 2.84 -12.91
CA VAL A 106 10.98 2.60 -13.43
C VAL A 106 10.12 3.86 -13.39
N LEU A 107 10.11 4.57 -12.25
CA LEU A 107 9.33 5.82 -12.14
C LEU A 107 9.84 6.87 -13.12
N LYS A 108 11.16 6.95 -13.30
CA LYS A 108 11.75 7.89 -14.25
C LYS A 108 11.26 7.60 -15.66
N ASP A 109 11.41 6.38 -16.14
CA ASP A 109 10.98 5.97 -17.47
C ASP A 109 9.48 6.19 -17.69
N VAL A 110 8.65 5.81 -16.71
CA VAL A 110 7.19 5.90 -16.80
C VAL A 110 6.71 7.35 -16.82
N ILE A 111 7.31 8.21 -16.00
CA ILE A 111 6.91 9.62 -15.92
C ILE A 111 7.45 10.44 -17.11
N GLU A 112 8.67 10.14 -17.60
CA GLU A 112 9.24 10.80 -18.79
C GLU A 112 8.41 10.50 -20.06
N VAL A 113 7.86 9.29 -20.20
CA VAL A 113 6.97 8.95 -21.31
C VAL A 113 5.65 9.70 -21.24
N GLY A 114 5.21 10.08 -20.04
CA GLY A 114 4.11 10.99 -19.73
C GLY A 114 2.83 10.72 -20.50
N GLN A 115 1.96 9.82 -20.04
CA GLN A 115 0.64 9.67 -20.63
C GLN A 115 -0.32 10.70 -20.03
N PRO A 116 -1.01 11.51 -20.83
CA PRO A 116 -2.01 12.46 -20.33
C PRO A 116 -3.25 11.70 -19.84
N HIS A 117 -3.92 12.25 -18.84
CA HIS A 117 -5.22 11.79 -18.35
C HIS A 117 -5.25 10.36 -17.78
N VAL A 118 -4.12 9.86 -17.27
CA VAL A 118 -4.06 8.55 -16.61
C VAL A 118 -3.59 8.67 -15.18
N ARG A 119 -4.03 7.75 -14.34
CA ARG A 119 -3.47 7.48 -13.02
C ARG A 119 -2.51 6.32 -13.11
N TYR A 120 -1.46 6.37 -12.32
CA TYR A 120 -0.46 5.30 -12.28
C TYR A 120 -0.72 4.41 -11.07
N LEU A 121 -0.78 3.10 -11.28
CA LEU A 121 -0.83 2.11 -10.22
C LEU A 121 0.52 1.40 -10.15
N LEU A 122 1.28 1.71 -9.10
CA LEU A 122 2.54 1.05 -8.78
C LEU A 122 2.24 -0.18 -7.91
N VAL A 123 2.73 -1.33 -8.35
CA VAL A 123 2.70 -2.58 -7.60
C VAL A 123 4.13 -3.05 -7.41
N THR A 124 4.53 -3.27 -6.17
CA THR A 124 5.88 -3.75 -5.85
C THR A 124 5.82 -4.97 -4.96
N ARG A 125 6.71 -5.93 -5.20
CA ARG A 125 6.96 -7.02 -4.24
C ARG A 125 8.40 -6.95 -3.72
N PHE A 126 8.58 -7.32 -2.48
CA PHE A 126 9.89 -7.26 -1.82
C PHE A 126 9.96 -8.22 -0.65
N ASP A 127 11.19 -8.61 -0.33
CA ASP A 127 11.50 -9.36 0.88
C ASP A 127 12.21 -8.41 1.86
N PRO A 128 11.58 -8.05 3.00
CA PRO A 128 12.16 -7.08 3.93
C PRO A 128 13.43 -7.58 4.64
N PHE A 129 13.63 -8.89 4.71
CA PHE A 129 14.71 -9.46 5.53
C PHE A 129 15.70 -10.31 4.74
N ASN A 130 15.37 -10.66 3.50
CA ASN A 130 16.17 -11.52 2.62
C ASN A 130 16.69 -12.79 3.35
N THR A 131 15.81 -13.44 4.13
CA THR A 131 16.12 -14.65 4.88
C THR A 131 15.21 -15.79 4.44
N VAL A 132 15.67 -17.03 4.67
CA VAL A 132 14.93 -18.25 4.29
C VAL A 132 13.51 -18.33 4.90
N LEU A 133 13.26 -17.61 5.97
CA LEU A 133 11.96 -17.56 6.67
C LEU A 133 11.18 -16.27 6.42
N SER A 134 11.74 -15.34 5.64
CA SER A 134 11.03 -14.11 5.37
C SER A 134 9.97 -14.35 4.29
N LYS A 135 8.88 -13.64 4.43
CA LYS A 135 7.78 -13.70 3.49
C LYS A 135 7.86 -12.54 2.53
N MET A 136 7.63 -12.81 1.26
CA MET A 136 7.45 -11.75 0.27
C MET A 136 6.26 -10.88 0.66
N ARG A 137 6.42 -9.58 0.47
CA ARG A 137 5.38 -8.58 0.75
C ARG A 137 5.10 -7.75 -0.48
N ARG A 138 3.88 -7.23 -0.53
CA ARG A 138 3.40 -6.38 -1.62
C ARG A 138 3.02 -5.01 -1.10
N ASN A 139 3.35 -3.98 -1.89
CA ASN A 139 2.75 -2.65 -1.78
C ASN A 139 1.99 -2.36 -3.07
N THR A 140 0.83 -1.72 -2.94
CA THR A 140 0.07 -1.17 -4.07
C THR A 140 -0.24 0.29 -3.80
N MET A 141 0.04 1.13 -4.79
CA MET A 141 -0.14 2.58 -4.66
C MET A 141 -0.63 3.17 -5.97
N LEU A 142 -1.76 3.85 -5.91
CA LEU A 142 -2.26 4.68 -6.99
C LEU A 142 -1.74 6.11 -6.81
N PHE A 143 -1.25 6.75 -7.89
CA PHE A 143 -0.80 8.13 -7.82
C PHE A 143 -1.09 8.92 -9.09
N TRP A 144 -1.33 10.22 -8.93
CA TRP A 144 -1.59 11.18 -10.01
C TRP A 144 -1.41 12.61 -9.50
N THR A 145 -1.49 13.60 -10.39
CA THR A 145 -1.61 15.01 -10.02
C THR A 145 -2.89 15.62 -10.60
N ASP A 146 -3.48 16.56 -9.87
CA ASP A 146 -4.58 17.41 -10.34
C ASP A 146 -4.06 18.76 -10.91
N GLY A 147 -2.74 18.97 -10.86
CA GLY A 147 -2.03 20.16 -11.30
C GLY A 147 -1.72 21.16 -10.19
N GLU A 148 -2.26 20.94 -8.99
CA GLU A 148 -1.93 21.69 -7.77
C GLU A 148 -1.30 20.76 -6.73
N ASN A 149 -1.85 19.57 -6.61
CA ASN A 149 -1.44 18.56 -5.65
C ASN A 149 -1.15 17.22 -6.31
N VAL A 150 -0.23 16.49 -5.71
CA VAL A 150 0.02 15.09 -6.02
C VAL A 150 -0.71 14.24 -4.99
N HIS A 151 -1.47 13.27 -5.49
CA HIS A 151 -2.25 12.33 -4.70
C HIS A 151 -1.57 10.97 -4.72
N LEU A 152 -1.42 10.34 -3.56
CA LEU A 152 -0.96 8.95 -3.42
C LEU A 152 -1.95 8.19 -2.55
N VAL A 153 -2.53 7.13 -3.08
CA VAL A 153 -3.48 6.28 -2.35
C VAL A 153 -2.93 4.87 -2.26
N PHE A 154 -2.63 4.44 -1.04
CA PHE A 154 -2.16 3.08 -0.80
C PHE A 154 -3.35 2.13 -0.62
N GLY A 155 -3.40 1.10 -1.46
CA GLY A 155 -4.34 0.00 -1.31
C GLY A 155 -3.80 -1.09 -0.40
N GLU A 156 -2.50 -1.35 -0.48
CA GLU A 156 -1.79 -2.32 0.34
C GLU A 156 -0.43 -1.78 0.75
N ILE A 157 -0.05 -1.99 2.01
CA ILE A 157 1.29 -1.70 2.51
C ILE A 157 1.79 -2.91 3.28
N HIS A 158 2.89 -3.51 2.82
CA HIS A 158 3.51 -4.69 3.41
C HIS A 158 2.54 -5.88 3.57
N THR A 159 1.62 -6.06 2.62
CA THR A 159 0.72 -7.21 2.60
C THR A 159 1.52 -8.47 2.30
N GLU A 160 1.43 -9.47 3.16
CA GLU A 160 2.14 -10.74 2.97
C GLU A 160 1.54 -11.53 1.80
N LEU A 161 2.40 -12.00 0.92
CA LEU A 161 2.03 -12.92 -0.17
C LEU A 161 2.11 -14.35 0.35
N LEU A 162 0.97 -15.02 0.42
CA LEU A 162 0.84 -16.36 0.99
C LEU A 162 0.51 -17.40 -0.08
N GLY A 163 1.06 -18.60 0.08
CA GLY A 163 0.69 -19.78 -0.72
C GLY A 163 0.95 -19.61 -2.21
N ASP A 164 -0.10 -19.79 -3.01
CA ASP A 164 -0.03 -19.75 -4.48
C ASP A 164 0.41 -18.41 -5.06
N ASP A 165 0.20 -17.31 -4.34
CA ASP A 165 0.63 -15.98 -4.77
C ASP A 165 2.16 -15.83 -4.74
N PHE A 166 2.83 -16.67 -3.98
CA PHE A 166 4.29 -16.75 -3.91
C PHE A 166 4.86 -17.66 -5.01
N ILE A 167 4.18 -18.77 -5.31
CA ILE A 167 4.64 -19.79 -6.26
C ILE A 167 4.32 -19.40 -7.69
N ASN A 168 3.15 -18.82 -7.95
CA ASN A 168 2.74 -18.33 -9.27
C ASN A 168 3.15 -16.88 -9.44
N ASP A 169 4.24 -16.66 -10.19
CA ASP A 169 4.81 -15.32 -10.44
C ASP A 169 3.81 -14.29 -10.99
N ASP A 170 2.72 -14.72 -11.60
CA ASP A 170 1.74 -13.81 -12.19
C ASP A 170 0.60 -13.40 -11.24
N LYS A 171 0.35 -14.09 -10.12
CA LYS A 171 -0.74 -13.75 -9.20
C LYS A 171 -0.45 -12.52 -8.34
N TRP A 172 0.80 -12.23 -8.01
CA TRP A 172 1.14 -11.07 -7.19
C TRP A 172 0.84 -9.71 -7.85
N ILE A 173 0.69 -9.70 -9.17
CA ILE A 173 0.32 -8.50 -9.93
C ILE A 173 -1.20 -8.33 -10.05
N ASP A 174 -1.97 -9.36 -9.72
CA ASP A 174 -3.43 -9.26 -9.71
C ASP A 174 -3.89 -8.61 -8.40
N VAL A 175 -3.96 -7.30 -8.44
CA VAL A 175 -4.30 -6.47 -7.29
C VAL A 175 -5.74 -6.01 -7.35
N GLN A 176 -6.36 -5.95 -6.19
CA GLN A 176 -7.69 -5.39 -6.04
C GLN A 176 -7.65 -3.87 -6.29
N PRO A 177 -8.77 -3.30 -6.72
CA PRO A 177 -8.91 -1.87 -6.86
C PRO A 177 -8.58 -1.13 -5.56
N VAL A 178 -7.81 -0.05 -5.67
CA VAL A 178 -7.51 0.80 -4.51
C VAL A 178 -8.79 1.48 -4.04
N ASN A 179 -9.15 1.29 -2.78
CA ASN A 179 -10.35 1.90 -2.21
C ASN A 179 -10.08 3.38 -1.92
N LEU A 180 -10.82 4.27 -2.59
CA LEU A 180 -10.69 5.72 -2.43
C LEU A 180 -11.52 6.28 -1.26
N ARG A 181 -12.41 5.48 -0.67
CA ARG A 181 -13.29 5.91 0.42
C ARG A 181 -12.78 5.52 1.79
N LYS A 182 -12.11 4.37 1.89
CA LYS A 182 -11.73 3.77 3.15
C LYS A 182 -10.32 3.23 3.10
N ALA A 183 -9.52 3.61 4.09
CA ALA A 183 -8.21 3.02 4.31
C ALA A 183 -8.34 1.56 4.80
N PRO A 184 -7.34 0.69 4.55
CA PRO A 184 -7.25 -0.62 5.19
C PRO A 184 -7.29 -0.50 6.72
N GLU A 185 -8.01 -1.41 7.39
CA GLU A 185 -8.32 -1.27 8.83
C GLU A 185 -7.08 -1.30 9.75
N ASP A 186 -6.08 -2.09 9.37
CA ASP A 186 -4.88 -2.31 10.20
C ASP A 186 -3.67 -1.49 9.74
N THR A 187 -3.89 -0.53 8.85
CA THR A 187 -2.80 0.21 8.22
C THR A 187 -3.05 1.71 8.31
N ARG A 188 -2.09 2.43 8.88
CA ARG A 188 -2.12 3.88 9.02
C ARG A 188 -0.75 4.44 8.65
N LEU A 189 -0.71 5.40 7.73
CA LEU A 189 0.48 6.22 7.54
C LEU A 189 0.61 7.19 8.72
N LEU A 190 1.84 7.46 9.14
CA LEU A 190 2.10 8.42 10.19
C LEU A 190 1.87 9.84 9.69
N ASP A 191 1.43 10.71 10.59
CA ASP A 191 1.29 12.14 10.32
C ASP A 191 2.65 12.76 9.95
N SER A 192 2.63 13.73 9.03
CA SER A 192 3.83 14.44 8.57
C SER A 192 3.50 15.91 8.33
N THR A 193 4.51 16.76 8.43
CA THR A 193 4.40 18.16 8.01
C THR A 193 4.55 18.34 6.49
N LEU A 194 4.95 17.28 5.77
CA LEU A 194 5.18 17.32 4.33
C LEU A 194 3.91 17.08 3.51
N TYR A 195 2.90 16.44 4.08
CA TYR A 195 1.66 16.10 3.40
C TYR A 195 0.48 16.12 4.35
N SER A 196 -0.71 16.19 3.80
CA SER A 196 -1.97 16.01 4.52
C SER A 196 -2.65 14.73 4.09
N PHE A 197 -3.65 14.30 4.88
CA PHE A 197 -4.54 13.22 4.47
C PHE A 197 -5.78 13.77 3.79
N GLU A 198 -6.24 13.08 2.73
CA GLU A 198 -7.48 13.42 2.05
C GLU A 198 -8.67 13.16 2.98
N LYS A 199 -9.66 14.05 2.90
CA LYS A 199 -10.91 13.95 3.65
C LYS A 199 -12.02 13.47 2.71
N VAL A 200 -12.72 12.42 3.14
CA VAL A 200 -13.85 11.82 2.43
C VAL A 200 -15.09 12.01 3.31
N GLY A 201 -15.89 13.05 3.06
CA GLY A 201 -16.93 13.47 3.98
C GLY A 201 -16.36 13.83 5.34
N ASP A 202 -16.83 13.16 6.41
CA ASP A 202 -16.34 13.36 7.77
C ASP A 202 -15.14 12.47 8.13
N PHE A 203 -14.69 11.62 7.21
CA PHE A 203 -13.59 10.69 7.45
C PHE A 203 -12.27 11.22 6.89
N THR A 204 -11.19 10.96 7.63
CA THR A 204 -9.81 11.13 7.13
C THR A 204 -9.32 9.80 6.58
N HIS A 205 -8.93 9.79 5.31
CA HIS A 205 -8.44 8.58 4.65
C HIS A 205 -6.95 8.37 4.94
N LEU A 206 -6.62 7.58 5.96
CA LEU A 206 -5.27 7.44 6.54
C LEU A 206 -4.22 6.75 5.64
N THR A 207 -4.56 6.42 4.41
CA THR A 207 -3.62 5.94 3.38
C THR A 207 -3.74 6.71 2.07
N HIS A 208 -4.50 7.82 2.04
CA HIS A 208 -4.56 8.76 0.94
C HIS A 208 -3.88 10.07 1.35
N ILE A 209 -2.65 10.26 0.93
CA ILE A 209 -1.90 11.47 1.18
C ILE A 209 -1.98 12.43 -0.01
N VAL A 210 -1.95 13.72 0.32
CA VAL A 210 -1.97 14.84 -0.62
C VAL A 210 -0.81 15.76 -0.28
N ILE A 211 0.02 16.05 -1.26
CA ILE A 211 1.15 16.96 -1.14
C ILE A 211 1.10 18.02 -2.24
N PRO A 212 1.30 19.32 -1.95
CA PRO A 212 1.42 20.34 -2.97
C PRO A 212 2.52 19.97 -3.96
N GLU A 213 2.23 20.02 -5.26
CA GLU A 213 3.15 19.61 -6.33
C GLU A 213 4.50 20.34 -6.23
N LYS A 214 4.48 21.65 -5.96
CA LYS A 214 5.70 22.47 -5.80
C LYS A 214 6.56 22.00 -4.63
N GLU A 215 5.94 21.62 -3.52
CA GLU A 215 6.65 21.14 -2.34
C GLU A 215 7.26 19.76 -2.61
N MET A 216 6.53 18.86 -3.27
CA MET A 216 7.06 17.57 -3.68
C MET A 216 8.28 17.72 -4.60
N LEU A 217 8.22 18.60 -5.60
CA LEU A 217 9.34 18.84 -6.54
C LEU A 217 10.58 19.44 -5.87
N ALA A 218 10.41 20.19 -4.78
CA ALA A 218 11.50 20.78 -4.02
C ALA A 218 12.07 19.85 -2.93
N LEU A 219 11.48 18.67 -2.75
CA LEU A 219 11.81 17.78 -1.66
C LEU A 219 13.15 17.05 -1.90
N ASN A 220 14.01 17.08 -0.88
CA ASN A 220 15.22 16.27 -0.85
C ASN A 220 14.95 14.97 -0.08
N PRO A 221 15.66 13.87 -0.36
CA PRO A 221 15.53 12.63 0.39
C PRO A 221 15.79 12.81 1.89
N ASP A 222 15.08 12.07 2.75
CA ASP A 222 15.32 12.08 4.21
C ASP A 222 16.77 11.69 4.52
N PRO A 223 17.56 12.59 5.14
CA PRO A 223 18.95 12.29 5.48
C PRO A 223 19.10 11.09 6.42
N ARG A 224 18.11 10.80 7.25
CA ARG A 224 18.11 9.62 8.15
C ARG A 224 17.98 8.33 7.36
N PHE A 225 17.06 8.31 6.39
CA PHE A 225 16.87 7.19 5.48
C PHE A 225 18.13 6.92 4.66
N MET A 226 18.81 7.97 4.20
CA MET A 226 20.03 7.83 3.39
C MET A 226 21.23 7.31 4.17
N ARG A 227 21.30 7.57 5.50
CA ARG A 227 22.40 7.13 6.39
C ARG A 227 22.26 5.68 6.88
N SER A 228 21.07 5.11 6.82
CA SER A 228 20.84 3.74 7.26
C SER A 228 21.46 2.76 6.27
N ASP A 229 22.74 2.40 6.49
CA ASP A 229 23.46 1.37 5.71
C ASP A 229 23.12 -0.06 6.13
N THR A 230 22.40 -0.22 7.20
CA THR A 230 21.91 -1.51 7.67
C THR A 230 20.61 -1.85 6.98
N ALA A 231 20.53 -3.07 6.42
CA ALA A 231 19.23 -3.71 6.19
C ALA A 231 18.41 -3.46 7.46
N GLU A 232 17.47 -2.53 7.40
CA GLU A 232 16.71 -2.10 8.58
C GLU A 232 16.00 -3.31 9.14
N LYS A 233 16.65 -3.98 10.11
CA LYS A 233 15.86 -4.71 11.09
C LYS A 233 14.84 -3.71 11.60
N PRO A 234 13.56 -4.04 11.61
CA PRO A 234 12.54 -3.15 12.14
C PRO A 234 12.91 -2.86 13.59
N SER A 235 13.54 -1.72 13.80
CA SER A 235 13.77 -1.18 15.13
C SER A 235 12.54 -0.34 15.43
N PRO A 236 11.81 -0.56 16.51
CA PRO A 236 10.73 0.33 16.89
C PRO A 236 11.34 1.72 17.08
N GLU A 237 11.04 2.64 16.18
CA GLU A 237 11.41 4.05 16.36
C GLU A 237 10.70 4.53 17.61
N LYS A 238 11.47 4.96 18.61
CA LYS A 238 10.95 5.57 19.83
C LYS A 238 10.22 6.85 19.44
N ASN A 239 8.94 6.94 19.80
CA ASN A 239 8.18 8.17 19.71
C ASN A 239 8.93 9.29 20.45
N PRO A 240 9.16 10.48 19.86
CA PRO A 240 9.94 11.56 20.49
C PRO A 240 9.33 12.17 21.75
N GLY A 241 8.22 11.63 22.26
CA GLY A 241 7.46 12.18 23.39
C GLY A 241 7.45 11.32 24.67
N GLU A 242 7.99 10.10 24.66
CA GLU A 242 7.97 9.26 25.86
C GLU A 242 9.17 9.54 26.78
N LYS A 243 8.87 9.90 28.02
CA LYS A 243 9.87 10.13 29.07
C LYS A 243 10.57 8.82 29.47
N PRO A 244 11.87 8.82 29.77
CA PRO A 244 12.69 7.61 30.01
C PRO A 244 12.35 6.76 31.24
N GLY A 245 11.26 7.04 31.94
CA GLY A 245 10.94 6.41 33.24
C GLY A 245 9.91 5.27 33.21
N GLU A 246 9.14 5.11 32.11
CA GLU A 246 7.99 4.17 32.10
C GLU A 246 8.23 2.84 31.39
N MET A 247 9.41 2.61 30.81
CA MET A 247 9.67 1.44 29.95
C MET A 247 9.79 0.08 30.67
N LYS A 248 10.02 0.02 31.97
CA LYS A 248 10.20 -1.29 32.67
C LYS A 248 8.88 -2.05 32.89
N GLY A 249 7.76 -1.35 33.03
CA GLY A 249 6.45 -1.98 33.16
C GLY A 249 5.91 -2.57 31.85
N ASP A 250 6.16 -1.90 30.76
CA ASP A 250 5.69 -2.31 29.43
C ASP A 250 6.36 -3.62 28.94
N VAL A 251 7.66 -3.76 29.12
CA VAL A 251 8.40 -4.97 28.70
C VAL A 251 7.95 -6.20 29.48
N ALA A 252 7.72 -6.10 30.77
CA ALA A 252 7.24 -7.22 31.59
C ALA A 252 5.81 -7.64 31.19
N GLU A 253 4.96 -6.69 30.89
CA GLU A 253 3.59 -6.95 30.44
C GLU A 253 3.57 -7.60 29.05
N ARG A 254 4.41 -7.13 28.14
CA ARG A 254 4.58 -7.71 26.79
C ARG A 254 5.11 -9.15 26.87
N LEU A 255 6.09 -9.45 27.72
CA LEU A 255 6.59 -10.81 27.93
C LEU A 255 5.50 -11.73 28.49
N LYS A 256 4.73 -11.27 29.49
CA LYS A 256 3.63 -12.03 30.07
C LYS A 256 2.56 -12.37 29.02
N LYS A 257 2.21 -11.41 28.18
CA LYS A 257 1.25 -11.62 27.09
C LYS A 257 1.77 -12.62 26.05
N LEU A 258 3.08 -12.57 25.75
CA LEU A 258 3.74 -13.50 24.85
C LEU A 258 3.70 -14.95 25.40
N GLU A 259 3.93 -15.13 26.70
CA GLU A 259 3.80 -16.43 27.39
C GLU A 259 2.37 -16.98 27.33
N GLN A 260 1.38 -16.12 27.49
CA GLN A 260 -0.03 -16.50 27.37
C GLN A 260 -0.38 -17.00 25.95
N LEU A 261 0.14 -16.31 24.91
CA LEU A 261 -0.07 -16.71 23.52
C LEU A 261 0.57 -18.06 23.20
N LYS A 262 1.77 -18.35 23.76
CA LYS A 262 2.41 -19.65 23.67
C LYS A 262 1.58 -20.73 24.38
N ALA A 263 1.16 -20.47 25.62
CA ALA A 263 0.38 -21.41 26.42
C ALA A 263 -0.99 -21.74 25.79
N SER A 264 -1.58 -20.79 25.05
CA SER A 264 -2.82 -20.99 24.30
C SER A 264 -2.63 -21.65 22.92
N GLY A 265 -1.38 -21.93 22.52
CA GLY A 265 -1.07 -22.55 21.22
C GLY A 265 -1.28 -21.61 20.01
N VAL A 266 -1.47 -20.33 20.23
CA VAL A 266 -1.64 -19.31 19.17
C VAL A 266 -0.35 -19.06 18.43
N ILE A 267 0.79 -19.17 19.13
CA ILE A 267 2.14 -19.05 18.56
C ILE A 267 2.94 -20.31 18.84
N THR A 268 3.83 -20.66 17.90
CA THR A 268 4.76 -21.78 18.05
C THR A 268 5.89 -21.45 19.02
N GLU A 269 6.59 -22.48 19.52
CA GLU A 269 7.80 -22.31 20.34
C GLU A 269 8.84 -21.40 19.68
N LYS A 270 9.04 -21.57 18.38
CA LYS A 270 10.01 -20.82 17.61
C LYS A 270 9.63 -19.33 17.52
N GLU A 271 8.37 -19.03 17.22
CA GLU A 271 7.85 -17.66 17.20
C GLU A 271 7.93 -16.99 18.58
N TYR A 272 7.65 -17.75 19.64
CA TYR A 272 7.83 -17.28 21.01
C TYR A 272 9.29 -16.89 21.30
N GLU A 273 10.27 -17.73 21.02
CA GLU A 273 11.67 -17.43 21.26
C GLU A 273 12.18 -16.23 20.44
N GLU A 274 11.76 -16.11 19.19
CA GLU A 274 12.10 -14.97 18.34
C GLU A 274 11.53 -13.65 18.91
N GLN A 275 10.28 -13.64 19.30
CA GLN A 275 9.61 -12.45 19.86
C GLN A 275 10.19 -12.11 21.26
N ARG A 276 10.44 -13.10 22.07
CA ARG A 276 11.07 -12.92 23.39
C ARG A 276 12.46 -12.29 23.26
N LYS A 277 13.28 -12.80 22.36
CA LYS A 277 14.62 -12.25 22.08
C LYS A 277 14.55 -10.81 21.60
N ARG A 278 13.55 -10.49 20.79
CA ARG A 278 13.31 -9.12 20.29
C ARG A 278 12.93 -8.19 21.43
N ILE A 279 11.95 -8.56 22.28
CA ILE A 279 11.53 -7.75 23.43
C ILE A 279 12.70 -7.50 24.38
N LEU A 280 13.52 -8.51 24.64
CA LEU A 280 14.69 -8.38 25.51
C LEU A 280 15.82 -7.54 24.90
N SER A 281 15.90 -7.43 23.57
CA SER A 281 16.90 -6.58 22.91
C SER A 281 16.52 -5.08 22.92
N GLU A 282 15.32 -4.76 23.39
CA GLU A 282 14.84 -3.38 23.58
C GLU A 282 15.16 -2.82 24.97
N LEU A 283 15.76 -3.66 25.90
CA LEU A 283 16.24 -3.26 27.21
C LEU A 283 17.65 -2.68 27.16
#